data_017ce8af58a2ff84cc8c22fb24e1b202
#
_entry.id   017ce8af58a2ff84cc8c22fb24e1b202
#
_cell.length_a   1.000
_cell.length_b   1.000
_cell.length_c   1.000
_cell.angle_alpha   90.00
_cell.angle_beta   90.00
_cell.angle_gamma   90.00
#
_symmetry.space_group_name_H-M   'P 1'
#
loop_
_entity.id
_entity.type
_entity.pdbx_description
1 polymer ?
#
loop_
_entity_poly.entity_id
_entity_poly.type
_entity_poly.pdbx_seq_one_letter_code
_entity_poly.pdbx_strand_id
1 'polypeptide(L)'
;MIKKILISQPEPTSEKSPYFDIAKEYGVELVFRPFIKVEGLSSKEFRQQKISLLDFTAVVFTSRHAIDNYFKLAKELRINIPEDMKYFCVTETIALYIQKYVQYRKRKVFFGNTGKIDDLIPMMVKHKNEKYLVPLSSVHNDIVAKLLDSKKLNHKECVMYRTVSNDFTEEEAKAFDCDMLVFFSPTGIKAFTKNFPSFTQGDVRIA
;
A
#
# COMPACT_ATOMS: atom_id res chain seq x y z
N MET A 1 -15.90 -0.22 32.19
CA MET A 1 -15.96 -1.48 31.40
C MET A 1 -15.91 -1.09 29.94
N ILE A 2 -15.07 -1.70 29.11
CA ILE A 2 -14.98 -1.39 27.69
C ILE A 2 -16.22 -1.97 26.99
N LYS A 3 -16.93 -1.14 26.28
CA LYS A 3 -18.12 -1.53 25.47
C LYS A 3 -17.94 -1.23 24.00
N LYS A 4 -17.24 -0.15 23.66
CA LYS A 4 -17.04 0.32 22.29
C LYS A 4 -15.56 0.51 21.97
N ILE A 5 -15.07 -0.21 20.96
CA ILE A 5 -13.66 -0.19 20.52
C ILE A 5 -13.60 0.38 19.12
N LEU A 6 -12.83 1.45 18.94
CA LEU A 6 -12.56 2.00 17.62
C LEU A 6 -11.21 1.48 17.10
N ILE A 7 -11.25 0.86 15.93
CA ILE A 7 -10.14 0.23 15.25
C ILE A 7 -9.72 1.09 14.06
N SER A 8 -8.47 1.57 14.06
CA SER A 8 -7.94 2.47 13.03
C SER A 8 -7.60 1.77 11.70
N GLN A 9 -8.42 0.80 11.30
CA GLN A 9 -8.31 0.05 10.06
C GLN A 9 -9.66 0.00 9.32
N PRO A 10 -9.65 -0.28 8.00
CA PRO A 10 -10.88 -0.63 7.29
C PRO A 10 -11.53 -1.87 7.89
N GLU A 11 -12.87 -1.91 7.81
CA GLU A 11 -13.61 -3.10 8.20
C GLU A 11 -13.18 -4.32 7.39
N PRO A 12 -13.00 -5.49 8.04
CA PRO A 12 -12.67 -6.72 7.33
C PRO A 12 -13.76 -7.10 6.33
N THR A 13 -13.35 -7.49 5.13
CA THR A 13 -14.29 -7.96 4.09
C THR A 13 -14.77 -9.39 4.31
N SER A 14 -14.12 -10.14 5.18
CA SER A 14 -14.49 -11.51 5.52
C SER A 14 -15.27 -11.57 6.83
N GLU A 15 -16.44 -12.18 6.81
CA GLU A 15 -17.23 -12.45 8.01
C GLU A 15 -16.53 -13.39 9.02
N LYS A 16 -15.51 -14.14 8.56
CA LYS A 16 -14.67 -15.01 9.39
C LYS A 16 -13.47 -14.30 10.01
N SER A 17 -13.51 -12.98 10.09
CA SER A 17 -12.43 -12.22 10.71
C SER A 17 -12.42 -12.46 12.22
N PRO A 18 -11.24 -12.70 12.85
CA PRO A 18 -11.10 -12.86 14.29
C PRO A 18 -11.66 -11.68 15.12
N TYR A 19 -11.76 -10.50 14.50
CA TYR A 19 -12.38 -9.33 15.15
C TYR A 19 -13.83 -9.59 15.57
N PHE A 20 -14.62 -10.23 14.72
CA PHE A 20 -16.03 -10.49 15.01
C PHE A 20 -16.20 -11.56 16.10
N ASP A 21 -15.31 -12.54 16.16
CA ASP A 21 -15.28 -13.54 17.22
C ASP A 21 -14.97 -12.88 18.59
N ILE A 22 -13.97 -12.00 18.63
CA ILE A 22 -13.62 -11.20 19.82
C ILE A 22 -14.80 -10.33 20.24
N ALA A 23 -15.44 -9.61 19.30
CA ALA A 23 -16.60 -8.78 19.61
C ALA A 23 -17.72 -9.55 20.27
N LYS A 24 -18.01 -10.75 19.76
CA LYS A 24 -19.04 -11.64 20.30
C LYS A 24 -18.66 -12.23 21.67
N GLU A 25 -17.42 -12.66 21.81
CA GLU A 25 -16.93 -13.27 23.05
C GLU A 25 -16.96 -12.29 24.22
N TYR A 26 -16.54 -11.04 24.00
CA TYR A 26 -16.43 -10.02 25.05
C TYR A 26 -17.64 -9.08 25.12
N GLY A 27 -18.61 -9.23 24.23
CA GLY A 27 -19.82 -8.38 24.20
C GLY A 27 -19.51 -6.92 23.93
N VAL A 28 -18.54 -6.63 23.04
CA VAL A 28 -18.10 -5.28 22.68
C VAL A 28 -18.52 -4.91 21.27
N GLU A 29 -18.82 -3.63 21.07
CA GLU A 29 -19.05 -3.04 19.74
C GLU A 29 -17.71 -2.70 19.11
N LEU A 30 -17.46 -3.13 17.85
CA LEU A 30 -16.31 -2.74 17.07
C LEU A 30 -16.71 -1.71 16.02
N VAL A 31 -16.02 -0.57 16.03
CA VAL A 31 -16.17 0.48 15.02
C VAL A 31 -14.87 0.55 14.21
N PHE A 32 -14.96 0.30 12.91
CA PHE A 32 -13.81 0.38 12.01
C PHE A 32 -13.79 1.75 11.34
N ARG A 33 -12.73 2.52 11.58
CA ARG A 33 -12.55 3.84 10.97
C ARG A 33 -11.07 4.09 10.69
N PRO A 34 -10.60 3.90 9.44
CA PRO A 34 -9.21 4.14 9.11
C PRO A 34 -8.87 5.64 9.22
N PHE A 35 -7.81 5.98 9.96
CA PHE A 35 -7.31 7.35 10.09
C PHE A 35 -6.36 7.75 8.98
N ILE A 36 -5.90 6.78 8.21
CA ILE A 36 -5.05 6.99 7.04
C ILE A 36 -5.66 6.31 5.82
N LYS A 37 -5.37 6.87 4.65
CA LYS A 37 -5.70 6.27 3.36
C LYS A 37 -4.51 6.35 2.41
N VAL A 38 -4.48 5.44 1.45
CA VAL A 38 -3.52 5.50 0.35
C VAL A 38 -4.13 6.28 -0.80
N GLU A 39 -3.43 7.31 -1.24
CA GLU A 39 -3.82 8.18 -2.33
C GLU A 39 -2.77 8.13 -3.45
N GLY A 40 -3.22 7.85 -4.67
CA GLY A 40 -2.35 7.89 -5.84
C GLY A 40 -1.97 9.33 -6.20
N LEU A 41 -0.77 9.52 -6.71
CA LEU A 41 -0.38 10.80 -7.29
C LEU A 41 -1.22 11.08 -8.53
N SER A 42 -1.56 12.35 -8.74
CA SER A 42 -2.15 12.82 -9.99
C SER A 42 -1.13 12.72 -11.14
N SER A 43 -1.62 12.65 -12.37
CA SER A 43 -0.75 12.68 -13.55
C SER A 43 0.12 13.94 -13.63
N LYS A 44 -0.35 15.08 -13.08
CA LYS A 44 0.42 16.32 -12.99
C LYS A 44 1.62 16.20 -12.03
N GLU A 45 1.40 15.64 -10.83
CA GLU A 45 2.46 15.40 -9.84
C GLU A 45 3.47 14.37 -10.35
N PHE A 46 2.99 13.30 -10.97
CA PHE A 46 3.86 12.27 -11.56
C PHE A 46 4.80 12.84 -12.62
N ARG A 47 4.31 13.69 -13.52
CA ARG A 47 5.13 14.32 -14.57
C ARG A 47 6.29 15.16 -14.04
N GLN A 48 6.20 15.67 -12.81
CA GLN A 48 7.30 16.41 -12.16
C GLN A 48 8.53 15.53 -11.91
N GLN A 49 8.36 14.22 -11.82
CA GLN A 49 9.47 13.27 -11.66
C GLN A 49 10.25 13.03 -12.96
N LYS A 50 9.74 13.51 -14.11
CA LYS A 50 10.35 13.37 -15.44
C LYS A 50 10.66 11.91 -15.81
N ILE A 51 9.75 11.00 -15.46
CA ILE A 51 9.83 9.56 -15.71
C ILE A 51 8.76 9.22 -16.77
N SER A 52 9.14 8.47 -17.80
CA SER A 52 8.22 7.86 -18.75
C SER A 52 8.08 6.38 -18.43
N LEU A 53 6.84 5.87 -18.30
CA LEU A 53 6.58 4.45 -18.04
C LEU A 53 7.05 3.56 -19.20
N LEU A 54 7.11 4.10 -20.42
CA LEU A 54 7.53 3.37 -21.61
C LEU A 54 9.05 3.22 -21.75
N ASP A 55 9.84 3.90 -20.91
CA ASP A 55 11.29 3.75 -20.89
C ASP A 55 11.74 2.45 -20.21
N PHE A 56 10.80 1.73 -19.58
CA PHE A 56 11.06 0.53 -18.79
C PHE A 56 10.48 -0.72 -19.46
N THR A 57 11.14 -1.83 -19.25
CA THR A 57 10.76 -3.15 -19.80
C THR A 57 10.31 -4.13 -18.72
N ALA A 58 10.50 -3.74 -17.46
CA ALA A 58 10.07 -4.50 -16.29
C ALA A 58 9.62 -3.60 -15.15
N VAL A 59 8.68 -4.09 -14.34
CA VAL A 59 8.20 -3.39 -13.14
C VAL A 59 8.34 -4.31 -11.93
N VAL A 60 8.81 -3.75 -10.80
CA VAL A 60 8.93 -4.45 -9.52
C VAL A 60 7.81 -4.03 -8.59
N PHE A 61 6.94 -4.94 -8.22
CA PHE A 61 5.81 -4.68 -7.33
C PHE A 61 6.02 -5.26 -5.94
N THR A 62 6.03 -4.39 -4.94
CA THR A 62 6.16 -4.74 -3.52
C THR A 62 4.81 -4.76 -2.78
N SER A 63 3.74 -4.25 -3.40
CA SER A 63 2.40 -4.18 -2.80
C SER A 63 1.29 -4.11 -3.84
N ARG A 64 0.06 -4.42 -3.44
CA ARG A 64 -1.13 -4.21 -4.28
C ARG A 64 -1.35 -2.73 -4.59
N HIS A 65 -1.04 -1.83 -3.65
CA HIS A 65 -1.13 -0.38 -3.88
C HIS A 65 -0.20 0.09 -5.00
N ALA A 66 1.00 -0.49 -5.09
CA ALA A 66 1.92 -0.19 -6.19
C ALA A 66 1.33 -0.61 -7.54
N ILE A 67 0.68 -1.78 -7.62
CA ILE A 67 -0.01 -2.26 -8.83
C ILE A 67 -1.17 -1.32 -9.19
N ASP A 68 -2.10 -1.09 -8.26
CA ASP A 68 -3.28 -0.26 -8.52
C ASP A 68 -2.90 1.14 -9.01
N ASN A 69 -1.91 1.77 -8.37
CA ASN A 69 -1.50 3.13 -8.74
C ASN A 69 -0.69 3.18 -10.03
N TYR A 70 0.12 2.16 -10.34
CA TYR A 70 0.81 2.05 -11.62
C TYR A 70 -0.18 2.00 -12.80
N PHE A 71 -1.16 1.10 -12.74
CA PHE A 71 -2.14 0.96 -13.82
C PHE A 71 -3.14 2.11 -13.88
N LYS A 72 -3.54 2.66 -12.74
CA LYS A 72 -4.36 3.87 -12.68
C LYS A 72 -3.65 5.04 -13.38
N LEU A 73 -2.38 5.25 -13.05
CA LEU A 73 -1.59 6.32 -13.64
C LEU A 73 -1.37 6.12 -15.14
N ALA A 74 -1.07 4.88 -15.58
CA ALA A 74 -0.96 4.55 -17.00
C ALA A 74 -2.25 4.90 -17.75
N LYS A 75 -3.41 4.56 -17.19
CA LYS A 75 -4.72 4.90 -17.76
C LYS A 75 -4.94 6.42 -17.82
N GLU A 76 -4.65 7.15 -16.75
CA GLU A 76 -4.78 8.63 -16.72
C GLU A 76 -3.85 9.31 -17.75
N LEU A 77 -2.66 8.77 -17.94
CA LEU A 77 -1.69 9.25 -18.92
C LEU A 77 -1.99 8.76 -20.35
N ARG A 78 -3.01 7.91 -20.54
CA ARG A 78 -3.36 7.26 -21.81
C ARG A 78 -2.20 6.45 -22.41
N ILE A 79 -1.43 5.80 -21.53
CA ILE A 79 -0.30 4.95 -21.91
C ILE A 79 -0.79 3.50 -22.00
N ASN A 80 -0.59 2.90 -23.18
CA ASN A 80 -0.77 1.46 -23.35
C ASN A 80 0.50 0.76 -22.90
N ILE A 81 0.41 -0.02 -21.82
CA ILE A 81 1.54 -0.82 -21.33
C ILE A 81 1.87 -1.91 -22.36
N PRO A 82 3.13 -2.01 -22.81
CA PRO A 82 3.53 -3.02 -23.79
C PRO A 82 3.22 -4.44 -23.32
N GLU A 83 2.79 -5.29 -24.26
CA GLU A 83 2.46 -6.68 -23.95
C GLU A 83 3.66 -7.49 -23.46
N ASP A 84 4.88 -7.09 -23.81
CA ASP A 84 6.12 -7.76 -23.41
C ASP A 84 6.67 -7.26 -22.08
N MET A 85 5.99 -6.28 -21.43
CA MET A 85 6.32 -5.85 -20.07
C MET A 85 6.40 -7.03 -19.12
N LYS A 86 7.49 -7.10 -18.34
CA LYS A 86 7.69 -8.11 -17.30
C LYS A 86 7.36 -7.55 -15.92
N TYR A 87 6.90 -8.43 -15.05
CA TYR A 87 6.48 -8.06 -13.69
C TYR A 87 7.19 -8.95 -12.67
N PHE A 88 7.84 -8.31 -11.70
CA PHE A 88 8.54 -8.96 -10.60
C PHE A 88 7.83 -8.60 -9.30
N CYS A 89 7.26 -9.59 -8.63
CA CYS A 89 6.39 -9.42 -7.47
C CYS A 89 6.99 -10.08 -6.23
N VAL A 90 6.99 -9.41 -5.09
CA VAL A 90 7.60 -9.95 -3.88
C VAL A 90 6.89 -11.21 -3.34
N THR A 91 5.62 -11.44 -3.73
CA THR A 91 4.86 -12.67 -3.39
C THR A 91 3.98 -13.14 -4.54
N GLU A 92 3.60 -14.43 -4.50
CA GLU A 92 2.63 -14.99 -5.44
C GLU A 92 1.28 -14.28 -5.38
N THR A 93 0.80 -13.91 -4.19
CA THR A 93 -0.47 -13.19 -4.01
C THR A 93 -0.47 -11.85 -4.74
N ILE A 94 0.66 -11.13 -4.73
CA ILE A 94 0.83 -9.87 -5.48
C ILE A 94 0.90 -10.16 -6.98
N ALA A 95 1.59 -11.22 -7.38
CA ALA A 95 1.67 -11.64 -8.78
C ALA A 95 0.31 -12.01 -9.36
N LEU A 96 -0.50 -12.75 -8.63
CA LEU A 96 -1.86 -13.10 -9.04
C LEU A 96 -2.78 -11.86 -9.11
N TYR A 97 -2.57 -10.86 -8.26
CA TYR A 97 -3.36 -9.63 -8.27
C TYR A 97 -3.22 -8.82 -9.56
N ILE A 98 -2.11 -8.97 -10.31
CA ILE A 98 -1.91 -8.31 -11.61
C ILE A 98 -3.00 -8.70 -12.62
N GLN A 99 -3.63 -9.86 -12.48
CA GLN A 99 -4.71 -10.32 -13.37
C GLN A 99 -5.89 -9.35 -13.47
N LYS A 100 -6.04 -8.49 -12.47
CA LYS A 100 -7.04 -7.39 -12.48
C LYS A 100 -6.81 -6.41 -13.65
N TYR A 101 -5.58 -6.32 -14.16
CA TYR A 101 -5.18 -5.30 -15.12
C TYR A 101 -4.65 -5.87 -16.44
N VAL A 102 -3.97 -7.02 -16.41
CA VAL A 102 -3.35 -7.63 -17.58
C VAL A 102 -3.54 -9.13 -17.59
N GLN A 103 -3.49 -9.73 -18.76
CA GLN A 103 -3.51 -11.18 -18.88
C GLN A 103 -2.26 -11.80 -18.23
N TYR A 104 -2.46 -12.67 -17.24
CA TYR A 104 -1.36 -13.37 -16.58
C TYR A 104 -0.67 -14.34 -17.54
N ARG A 105 0.65 -14.18 -17.67
CA ARG A 105 1.48 -15.06 -18.47
C ARG A 105 2.71 -15.48 -17.66
N LYS A 106 2.86 -16.77 -17.32
CA LYS A 106 3.96 -17.31 -16.50
C LYS A 106 5.35 -16.84 -16.92
N ARG A 107 5.58 -16.68 -18.24
CA ARG A 107 6.87 -16.22 -18.78
C ARG A 107 7.18 -14.75 -18.55
N LYS A 108 6.23 -13.96 -18.05
CA LYS A 108 6.35 -12.51 -17.85
C LYS A 108 6.13 -12.07 -16.41
N VAL A 109 5.60 -12.97 -15.57
CA VAL A 109 5.30 -12.68 -14.17
C VAL A 109 6.14 -13.59 -13.29
N PHE A 110 7.01 -12.98 -12.51
CA PHE A 110 7.95 -13.63 -11.60
C PHE A 110 7.60 -13.24 -10.17
N PHE A 111 7.76 -14.15 -9.21
CA PHE A 111 7.45 -13.83 -7.82
C PHE A 111 8.39 -14.56 -6.84
N GLY A 112 8.56 -13.93 -5.67
CA GLY A 112 9.26 -14.48 -4.52
C GLY A 112 8.31 -15.21 -3.57
N ASN A 113 8.87 -15.88 -2.57
CA ASN A 113 8.13 -16.70 -1.62
C ASN A 113 7.98 -16.06 -0.24
N THR A 114 8.95 -15.23 0.19
CA THR A 114 9.01 -14.69 1.56
C THR A 114 8.47 -13.27 1.70
N GLY A 115 8.16 -12.61 0.60
CA GLY A 115 7.76 -11.21 0.57
C GLY A 115 8.95 -10.23 0.61
N LYS A 116 10.18 -10.73 0.64
CA LYS A 116 11.39 -9.93 0.57
C LYS A 116 11.85 -9.77 -0.88
N ILE A 117 12.43 -8.62 -1.18
CA ILE A 117 12.98 -8.34 -2.52
C ILE A 117 14.15 -9.27 -2.87
N ASP A 118 14.85 -9.79 -1.85
CA ASP A 118 15.97 -10.72 -2.02
C ASP A 118 15.59 -11.96 -2.81
N ASP A 119 14.38 -12.47 -2.65
CA ASP A 119 13.87 -13.63 -3.39
C ASP A 119 13.80 -13.38 -4.92
N LEU A 120 13.63 -12.14 -5.33
CA LEU A 120 13.53 -11.75 -6.73
C LEU A 120 14.89 -11.62 -7.39
N ILE A 121 15.95 -11.36 -6.64
CA ILE A 121 17.29 -11.06 -7.17
C ILE A 121 17.81 -12.15 -8.12
N PRO A 122 17.74 -13.45 -7.82
CA PRO A 122 18.20 -14.48 -8.75
C PRO A 122 17.49 -14.44 -10.10
N MET A 123 16.21 -14.12 -10.11
CA MET A 123 15.40 -13.98 -11.32
C MET A 123 15.73 -12.70 -12.07
N MET A 124 15.88 -11.57 -11.36
CA MET A 124 16.20 -10.28 -11.93
C MET A 124 17.62 -10.30 -12.56
N VAL A 125 18.59 -10.98 -11.94
CA VAL A 125 19.93 -11.15 -12.51
C VAL A 125 19.90 -11.96 -13.80
N LYS A 126 19.04 -12.98 -13.93
CA LYS A 126 18.82 -13.68 -15.21
C LYS A 126 18.24 -12.76 -16.28
N HIS A 127 17.55 -11.71 -15.87
CA HIS A 127 16.94 -10.69 -16.71
C HIS A 127 17.66 -9.34 -16.64
N LYS A 128 18.99 -9.34 -16.47
CA LYS A 128 19.82 -8.13 -16.22
C LYS A 128 19.76 -7.05 -17.31
N ASN A 129 19.29 -7.41 -18.50
CA ASN A 129 19.13 -6.48 -19.63
C ASN A 129 17.83 -5.66 -19.54
N GLU A 130 16.92 -6.00 -18.62
CA GLU A 130 15.69 -5.24 -18.41
C GLU A 130 15.99 -3.91 -17.72
N LYS A 131 15.14 -2.93 -18.00
CA LYS A 131 15.10 -1.65 -17.28
C LYS A 131 13.95 -1.72 -16.29
N TYR A 132 14.29 -1.75 -15.01
CA TYR A 132 13.32 -1.94 -13.92
C TYR A 132 12.74 -0.63 -13.43
N LEU A 133 11.42 -0.49 -13.42
CA LEU A 133 10.73 0.55 -12.69
C LEU A 133 10.31 0.00 -11.32
N VAL A 134 10.52 0.77 -10.26
CA VAL A 134 10.12 0.41 -8.90
C VAL A 134 9.09 1.41 -8.37
N PRO A 135 7.78 1.14 -8.51
CA PRO A 135 6.73 1.98 -7.94
C PRO A 135 6.75 1.95 -6.41
N LEU A 136 6.79 3.12 -5.79
CA LEU A 136 6.95 3.30 -4.35
C LEU A 136 5.91 4.26 -3.78
N SER A 137 5.73 4.19 -2.45
CA SER A 137 5.09 5.25 -1.67
C SER A 137 6.03 6.45 -1.52
N SER A 138 5.46 7.63 -1.25
CA SER A 138 6.25 8.82 -0.89
C SER A 138 7.08 8.62 0.39
N VAL A 139 6.65 7.72 1.27
CA VAL A 139 7.42 7.28 2.44
C VAL A 139 7.88 5.85 2.19
N HIS A 140 9.16 5.68 1.95
CA HIS A 140 9.82 4.39 1.69
C HIS A 140 11.24 4.40 2.27
N ASN A 141 11.87 3.25 2.28
CA ASN A 141 13.28 3.10 2.62
C ASN A 141 14.08 2.72 1.35
N ASP A 142 15.40 2.91 1.40
CA ASP A 142 16.30 2.66 0.25
C ASP A 142 16.70 1.17 0.10
N ILE A 143 16.06 0.25 0.79
CA ILE A 143 16.47 -1.17 0.80
C ILE A 143 16.42 -1.74 -0.62
N VAL A 144 15.34 -1.48 -1.35
CA VAL A 144 15.17 -1.98 -2.72
C VAL A 144 16.24 -1.40 -3.64
N ALA A 145 16.42 -0.07 -3.64
CA ALA A 145 17.41 0.60 -4.47
C ALA A 145 18.82 0.08 -4.19
N LYS A 146 19.25 0.07 -2.93
CA LYS A 146 20.57 -0.42 -2.52
C LYS A 146 20.83 -1.86 -2.95
N LEU A 147 19.81 -2.71 -2.87
CA LEU A 147 19.93 -4.10 -3.27
C LEU A 147 20.09 -4.23 -4.80
N LEU A 148 19.29 -3.50 -5.58
CA LEU A 148 19.38 -3.50 -7.04
C LEU A 148 20.71 -2.90 -7.53
N ASP A 149 21.19 -1.81 -6.90
CA ASP A 149 22.51 -1.22 -7.15
C ASP A 149 23.64 -2.22 -6.89
N SER A 150 23.58 -2.94 -5.77
CA SER A 150 24.61 -3.94 -5.43
C SER A 150 24.75 -5.04 -6.48
N LYS A 151 23.68 -5.29 -7.25
CA LYS A 151 23.62 -6.27 -8.35
C LYS A 151 23.80 -5.63 -9.72
N LYS A 152 24.07 -4.33 -9.78
CA LYS A 152 24.25 -3.56 -11.03
C LYS A 152 23.05 -3.72 -11.99
N LEU A 153 21.84 -3.79 -11.43
CA LEU A 153 20.60 -3.87 -12.20
C LEU A 153 20.16 -2.44 -12.56
N ASN A 154 19.87 -2.22 -13.84
CA ASN A 154 19.38 -0.92 -14.31
C ASN A 154 17.97 -0.68 -13.77
N HIS A 155 17.81 0.24 -12.82
CA HIS A 155 16.51 0.51 -12.19
C HIS A 155 16.28 2.00 -11.95
N LYS A 156 15.01 2.35 -11.75
CA LYS A 156 14.57 3.68 -11.34
C LYS A 156 13.41 3.54 -10.36
N GLU A 157 13.54 4.19 -9.23
CA GLU A 157 12.44 4.36 -8.27
C GLU A 157 11.50 5.47 -8.73
N CYS A 158 10.22 5.27 -8.46
CA CYS A 158 9.17 6.19 -8.85
C CYS A 158 8.08 6.26 -7.80
N VAL A 159 7.85 7.44 -7.25
CA VAL A 159 6.74 7.65 -6.31
C VAL A 159 5.43 7.69 -7.10
N MET A 160 4.51 6.80 -6.77
CA MET A 160 3.20 6.71 -7.42
C MET A 160 2.02 6.93 -6.47
N TYR A 161 2.25 6.83 -5.17
CA TYR A 161 1.20 7.00 -4.16
C TYR A 161 1.80 7.50 -2.85
N ARG A 162 0.93 7.96 -1.96
CA ARG A 162 1.28 8.43 -0.62
C ARG A 162 0.24 7.97 0.40
N THR A 163 0.66 7.82 1.64
CA THR A 163 -0.25 7.65 2.77
C THR A 163 -0.58 9.03 3.32
N VAL A 164 -1.85 9.36 3.33
CA VAL A 164 -2.37 10.65 3.81
C VAL A 164 -3.36 10.42 4.95
N SER A 165 -3.60 11.48 5.72
CA SER A 165 -4.67 11.48 6.71
C SER A 165 -6.02 11.27 6.01
N ASN A 166 -6.85 10.42 6.59
CA ASN A 166 -8.24 10.25 6.20
C ASN A 166 -9.07 11.08 7.17
N ASP A 167 -9.21 12.36 6.83
CA ASP A 167 -9.79 13.35 7.73
C ASP A 167 -11.26 13.02 8.03
N PHE A 168 -11.68 13.32 9.25
CA PHE A 168 -13.05 13.19 9.71
C PHE A 168 -13.88 14.37 9.21
N THR A 169 -15.13 14.13 8.90
CA THR A 169 -16.10 15.22 8.74
C THR A 169 -16.40 15.83 10.12
N GLU A 170 -16.96 17.04 10.15
CA GLU A 170 -17.37 17.66 11.42
C GLU A 170 -18.41 16.82 12.17
N GLU A 171 -19.29 16.14 11.44
CA GLU A 171 -20.31 15.25 12.00
C GLU A 171 -19.67 14.01 12.62
N GLU A 172 -18.76 13.33 11.90
CA GLU A 172 -18.00 12.20 12.42
C GLU A 172 -17.17 12.58 13.65
N ALA A 173 -16.54 13.77 13.63
CA ALA A 173 -15.77 14.24 14.76
C ALA A 173 -16.61 14.54 16.00
N LYS A 174 -17.81 15.09 15.81
CA LYS A 174 -18.77 15.33 16.91
C LYS A 174 -19.37 14.03 17.47
N ALA A 175 -19.56 13.03 16.60
CA ALA A 175 -20.06 11.73 16.97
C ALA A 175 -18.98 10.78 17.49
N PHE A 176 -17.73 11.26 17.60
CA PHE A 176 -16.62 10.44 18.05
C PHE A 176 -16.79 10.05 19.51
N ASP A 177 -17.02 8.75 19.72
CA ASP A 177 -17.20 8.16 21.04
C ASP A 177 -16.66 6.73 21.04
N CYS A 178 -15.79 6.41 22.01
CA CYS A 178 -15.28 5.07 22.24
C CYS A 178 -14.64 4.94 23.62
N ASP A 179 -14.63 3.73 24.16
CA ASP A 179 -13.92 3.39 25.39
C ASP A 179 -12.46 3.00 25.14
N MET A 180 -12.17 2.57 23.89
CA MET A 180 -10.82 2.15 23.50
C MET A 180 -10.51 2.50 22.06
N LEU A 181 -9.27 2.98 21.83
CA LEU A 181 -8.68 3.26 20.51
C LEU A 181 -7.57 2.26 20.21
N VAL A 182 -7.63 1.62 19.04
CA VAL A 182 -6.59 0.68 18.58
C VAL A 182 -5.87 1.25 17.36
N PHE A 183 -4.56 1.45 17.47
CA PHE A 183 -3.69 1.94 16.40
C PHE A 183 -2.74 0.85 15.92
N PHE A 184 -2.40 0.90 14.63
CA PHE A 184 -1.49 -0.06 13.97
C PHE A 184 -0.21 0.60 13.44
N SER A 185 -0.12 1.92 13.54
CA SER A 185 1.06 2.63 13.06
C SER A 185 1.19 4.04 13.68
N PRO A 186 2.43 4.55 13.81
CA PRO A 186 2.66 5.95 14.21
C PRO A 186 1.98 6.97 13.28
N THR A 187 1.84 6.65 12.00
CA THR A 187 1.15 7.51 11.02
C THR A 187 -0.35 7.62 11.33
N GLY A 188 -0.97 6.52 11.79
CA GLY A 188 -2.36 6.54 12.26
C GLY A 188 -2.56 7.46 13.46
N ILE A 189 -1.64 7.41 14.43
CA ILE A 189 -1.67 8.31 15.61
C ILE A 189 -1.52 9.77 15.17
N LYS A 190 -0.57 10.09 14.28
CA LYS A 190 -0.42 11.45 13.75
C LYS A 190 -1.67 11.96 13.03
N ALA A 191 -2.32 11.10 12.25
CA ALA A 191 -3.58 11.43 11.59
C ALA A 191 -4.71 11.67 12.59
N PHE A 192 -4.79 10.86 13.64
CA PHE A 192 -5.74 11.05 14.74
C PHE A 192 -5.54 12.39 15.44
N THR A 193 -4.32 12.72 15.89
CA THR A 193 -4.03 13.99 16.57
C THR A 193 -4.28 15.21 15.68
N LYS A 194 -4.14 15.07 14.36
CA LYS A 194 -4.52 16.13 13.41
C LYS A 194 -6.02 16.38 13.40
N ASN A 195 -6.83 15.31 13.44
CA ASN A 195 -8.29 15.39 13.42
C ASN A 195 -8.87 15.83 14.78
N PHE A 196 -8.18 15.47 15.87
CA PHE A 196 -8.61 15.74 17.24
C PHE A 196 -7.51 16.47 18.03
N PRO A 197 -7.19 17.73 17.69
CA PRO A 197 -6.08 18.46 18.32
C PRO A 197 -6.30 18.75 19.81
N SER A 198 -7.56 18.79 20.25
CA SER A 198 -7.94 18.98 21.65
C SER A 198 -8.28 17.69 22.40
N PHE A 199 -8.01 16.52 21.79
CA PHE A 199 -8.29 15.24 22.43
C PHE A 199 -7.49 15.08 23.72
N THR A 200 -8.20 14.77 24.79
CA THR A 200 -7.61 14.34 26.07
C THR A 200 -8.01 12.90 26.30
N GLN A 201 -7.03 12.06 26.62
CA GLN A 201 -7.26 10.62 26.74
C GLN A 201 -8.34 10.29 27.79
N GLY A 202 -8.34 10.99 28.95
CA GLY A 202 -9.29 10.67 30.02
C GLY A 202 -9.28 9.18 30.38
N ASP A 203 -10.48 8.59 30.36
CA ASP A 203 -10.69 7.15 30.64
C ASP A 203 -10.55 6.26 29.39
N VAL A 204 -10.31 6.85 28.20
CA VAL A 204 -10.16 6.10 26.95
C VAL A 204 -8.86 5.31 26.98
N ARG A 205 -8.93 4.02 26.71
CA ARG A 205 -7.75 3.17 26.60
C ARG A 205 -7.16 3.23 25.20
N ILE A 206 -5.83 3.19 25.11
CA ILE A 206 -5.09 3.22 23.83
C ILE A 206 -4.25 1.94 23.74
N ALA A 207 -4.34 1.26 22.59
CA ALA A 207 -3.58 0.06 22.24
C ALA A 207 -2.94 0.18 20.84
#